data_7305981909af6594959b02400be8e485
#
_entry.id   7305981909af6594959b02400be8e485
#
_cell.length_a   1.000
_cell.length_b   1.000
_cell.length_c   1.000
_cell.angle_alpha   90.00
_cell.angle_beta   90.00
_cell.angle_gamma   90.00
#
_symmetry.space_group_name_H-M   'P 1'
#
loop_
_entity.id
_entity.type
_entity.pdbx_description
1 polymer ?
#
loop_
_entity_poly.entity_id
_entity_poly.type
_entity_poly.pdbx_seq_one_letter_code
_entity_poly.pdbx_strand_id
1 'polypeptide(L)'
;MKRHALLLTFALIVSLLPMTAHCDFFTDVKNAYLPGEVKALMVGELEAPIIEVEAKTPLPLGVAIVLTEPFPSSLTLAQGNSLANMLAEKGWNVVISPFNMPVSSTTAKPNGEQDSEILTEGASPSTDTAKVIHPRSNQLTQYLNFETSTTALALQLNALDNYLQNRTGYRMVIAQGMLATAYLSSIETQPDLQPDTFVAISPFWPEETTNNLVIDTIAKASFPVLDLSLSNFNDWETSTTMKRKIRAKNKLKLHYRQVIIPNNSLTFSIKEIEKTPNIQMVANSTIGWTRHLGW
;
A
#
# COMPACT_ATOMS: atom_id res chain seq x y z
N MET A 1 -51.17 2.34 -34.92
CA MET A 1 -50.82 3.15 -33.72
C MET A 1 -50.39 2.34 -32.51
N LYS A 2 -50.99 1.19 -32.12
CA LYS A 2 -50.55 0.42 -30.90
C LYS A 2 -49.17 -0.18 -30.98
N ARG A 3 -48.60 -0.56 -32.15
CA ARG A 3 -47.27 -1.13 -32.31
C ARG A 3 -46.15 -0.11 -32.12
N HIS A 4 -46.34 1.14 -32.47
CA HIS A 4 -45.32 2.20 -32.29
C HIS A 4 -45.23 2.68 -30.84
N ALA A 5 -46.36 2.67 -30.10
CA ALA A 5 -46.36 2.98 -28.68
C ALA A 5 -45.56 1.93 -27.84
N LEU A 6 -45.67 0.65 -28.20
CA LEU A 6 -44.97 -0.44 -27.54
C LEU A 6 -43.44 -0.38 -27.76
N LEU A 7 -43.01 -0.01 -28.97
CA LEU A 7 -41.58 0.18 -29.30
C LEU A 7 -40.99 1.39 -28.58
N LEU A 8 -41.71 2.47 -28.41
CA LEU A 8 -41.29 3.66 -27.69
C LEU A 8 -41.14 3.41 -26.18
N THR A 9 -42.06 2.64 -25.58
CA THR A 9 -41.96 2.26 -24.16
C THR A 9 -40.81 1.31 -23.91
N PHE A 10 -40.49 0.38 -24.81
CA PHE A 10 -39.34 -0.51 -24.68
C PHE A 10 -38.02 0.24 -24.81
N ALA A 11 -37.90 1.19 -25.74
CA ALA A 11 -36.72 2.04 -25.89
C ALA A 11 -36.48 2.93 -24.65
N LEU A 12 -37.55 3.41 -24.01
CA LEU A 12 -37.45 4.22 -22.78
C LEU A 12 -36.99 3.39 -21.56
N ILE A 13 -37.42 2.12 -21.47
CA ILE A 13 -36.99 1.22 -20.37
C ILE A 13 -35.53 0.83 -20.50
N VAL A 14 -35.01 0.63 -21.72
CA VAL A 14 -33.58 0.31 -21.94
C VAL A 14 -32.68 1.48 -21.60
N SER A 15 -33.13 2.72 -21.77
CA SER A 15 -32.34 3.92 -21.40
C SER A 15 -32.28 4.20 -19.89
N LEU A 16 -33.13 3.51 -19.09
CA LEU A 16 -33.18 3.63 -17.63
C LEU A 16 -32.38 2.52 -16.89
N LEU A 17 -31.70 1.65 -17.62
CA LEU A 17 -30.76 0.71 -16.98
C LEU A 17 -29.64 1.54 -16.32
N PRO A 18 -29.46 1.45 -14.99
CA PRO A 18 -28.35 2.13 -14.34
C PRO A 18 -27.07 1.60 -14.97
N MET A 19 -26.35 2.43 -15.73
CA MET A 19 -24.96 2.15 -16.03
C MET A 19 -24.27 2.07 -14.68
N THR A 20 -23.91 0.87 -14.24
CA THR A 20 -23.04 0.69 -13.10
C THR A 20 -21.73 1.40 -13.47
N ALA A 21 -21.57 2.63 -12.99
CA ALA A 21 -20.30 3.33 -13.06
C ALA A 21 -19.33 2.52 -12.21
N HIS A 22 -18.55 1.64 -12.83
CA HIS A 22 -17.37 1.09 -12.19
C HIS A 22 -16.40 2.25 -11.99
N CYS A 23 -16.34 2.75 -10.76
CA CYS A 23 -15.33 3.70 -10.34
C CYS A 23 -14.01 2.93 -10.34
N ASP A 24 -13.25 3.07 -11.42
CA ASP A 24 -11.92 2.49 -11.52
C ASP A 24 -10.93 3.45 -10.87
N PHE A 25 -10.22 2.97 -9.84
CA PHE A 25 -9.23 3.75 -9.10
C PHE A 25 -8.21 4.44 -10.01
N PHE A 26 -7.76 3.77 -11.06
CA PHE A 26 -6.80 4.37 -11.99
C PHE A 26 -7.41 5.50 -12.83
N THR A 27 -8.69 5.41 -13.15
CA THR A 27 -9.44 6.50 -13.79
C THR A 27 -9.57 7.70 -12.85
N ASP A 28 -9.84 7.47 -11.57
CA ASP A 28 -9.91 8.54 -10.57
C ASP A 28 -8.56 9.23 -10.40
N VAL A 29 -7.46 8.48 -10.38
CA VAL A 29 -6.10 9.04 -10.36
C VAL A 29 -5.85 9.91 -11.59
N LYS A 30 -6.17 9.43 -12.80
CA LYS A 30 -6.02 10.21 -14.04
C LYS A 30 -6.82 11.50 -14.01
N ASN A 31 -8.03 11.47 -13.45
CA ASN A 31 -8.91 12.64 -13.36
C ASN A 31 -8.49 13.66 -12.26
N ALA A 32 -7.70 13.23 -11.29
CA ALA A 32 -7.19 14.11 -10.22
C ALA A 32 -6.04 15.03 -10.66
N TYR A 33 -5.45 14.80 -11.82
CA TYR A 33 -4.31 15.52 -12.36
C TYR A 33 -4.62 16.17 -13.71
N LEU A 34 -3.83 17.17 -14.09
CA LEU A 34 -3.95 17.78 -15.42
C LEU A 34 -3.49 16.82 -16.52
N PRO A 35 -4.04 16.93 -17.73
CA PRO A 35 -3.56 16.16 -18.88
C PRO A 35 -2.06 16.34 -19.10
N GLY A 36 -1.32 15.24 -19.12
CA GLY A 36 0.14 15.23 -19.28
C GLY A 36 0.94 15.14 -17.98
N GLU A 37 0.36 15.37 -16.81
CA GLU A 37 1.02 15.14 -15.53
C GLU A 37 1.06 13.65 -15.15
N VAL A 38 0.12 12.88 -15.65
CA VAL A 38 0.03 11.43 -15.45
C VAL A 38 0.55 10.73 -16.70
N LYS A 39 1.53 9.86 -16.50
CA LYS A 39 2.04 8.97 -17.54
C LYS A 39 1.42 7.59 -17.40
N ALA A 40 1.31 6.87 -18.52
CA ALA A 40 0.81 5.50 -18.53
C ALA A 40 1.99 4.53 -18.42
N LEU A 41 1.91 3.61 -17.47
CA LEU A 41 2.79 2.47 -17.30
C LEU A 41 2.06 1.21 -17.75
N MET A 42 2.59 0.48 -18.72
CA MET A 42 2.01 -0.80 -19.15
C MET A 42 2.40 -1.91 -18.19
N VAL A 43 1.43 -2.47 -17.49
CA VAL A 43 1.57 -3.60 -16.57
C VAL A 43 0.81 -4.79 -17.16
N GLY A 44 1.50 -5.62 -17.93
CA GLY A 44 0.84 -6.62 -18.76
C GLY A 44 -0.07 -5.95 -19.80
N GLU A 45 -1.37 -6.23 -19.75
CA GLU A 45 -2.39 -5.63 -20.62
C GLU A 45 -3.06 -4.38 -20.01
N LEU A 46 -2.74 -4.05 -18.76
CA LEU A 46 -3.35 -2.93 -18.03
C LEU A 46 -2.46 -1.69 -18.08
N GLU A 47 -3.11 -0.55 -18.14
CA GLU A 47 -2.48 0.76 -18.04
C GLU A 47 -2.57 1.29 -16.60
N ALA A 48 -1.46 1.26 -15.86
CA ALA A 48 -1.36 1.88 -14.54
C ALA A 48 -0.86 3.33 -14.66
N PRO A 49 -1.47 4.31 -13.98
CA PRO A 49 -0.99 5.68 -13.96
C PRO A 49 0.27 5.80 -13.10
N ILE A 50 1.23 6.61 -13.52
CA ILE A 50 2.36 7.05 -12.70
C ILE A 50 2.48 8.57 -12.77
N ILE A 51 2.93 9.18 -11.67
CA ILE A 51 3.15 10.62 -11.57
C ILE A 51 4.63 10.85 -11.29
N GLU A 52 5.28 11.66 -12.09
CA GLU A 52 6.69 12.01 -11.90
C GLU A 52 6.82 13.40 -11.30
N VAL A 53 7.70 13.53 -10.29
CA VAL A 53 8.11 14.79 -9.70
C VAL A 53 9.63 14.88 -9.85
N GLU A 54 10.09 15.82 -10.66
CA GLU A 54 11.51 16.00 -10.94
C GLU A 54 12.25 16.60 -9.73
N ALA A 55 13.52 16.20 -9.58
CA ALA A 55 14.40 16.76 -8.57
C ALA A 55 14.56 18.27 -8.78
N LYS A 56 14.49 19.04 -7.69
CA LYS A 56 14.70 20.49 -7.72
C LYS A 56 16.17 20.89 -7.55
N THR A 57 17.08 19.95 -7.61
CA THR A 57 18.53 20.17 -7.52
C THR A 57 19.19 19.89 -8.87
N PRO A 58 20.30 20.56 -9.22
CA PRO A 58 20.97 20.36 -10.51
C PRO A 58 21.49 18.93 -10.75
N LEU A 59 21.87 18.24 -9.68
CA LEU A 59 22.34 16.86 -9.72
C LEU A 59 21.39 15.98 -8.89
N PRO A 60 20.56 15.18 -9.54
CA PRO A 60 19.68 14.26 -8.83
C PRO A 60 20.47 13.12 -8.18
N LEU A 61 20.08 12.73 -6.98
CA LEU A 61 20.67 11.60 -6.25
C LEU A 61 20.29 10.25 -6.88
N GLY A 62 19.10 10.19 -7.47
CA GLY A 62 18.55 8.99 -8.05
C GLY A 62 17.04 9.05 -8.15
N VAL A 63 16.39 7.89 -8.08
CA VAL A 63 14.93 7.75 -8.19
C VAL A 63 14.35 7.21 -6.89
N ALA A 64 13.37 7.90 -6.32
CA ALA A 64 12.53 7.41 -5.24
C ALA A 64 11.17 6.96 -5.81
N ILE A 65 10.81 5.70 -5.61
CA ILE A 65 9.51 5.15 -5.98
C ILE A 65 8.62 5.20 -4.73
N VAL A 66 7.53 5.94 -4.79
CA VAL A 66 6.53 6.05 -3.72
C VAL A 66 5.32 5.24 -4.13
N LEU A 67 5.12 4.11 -3.47
CA LEU A 67 3.96 3.26 -3.70
C LEU A 67 2.77 3.81 -2.90
N THR A 68 1.65 4.04 -3.56
CA THR A 68 0.42 4.57 -2.95
C THR A 68 -0.76 3.67 -3.25
N GLU A 69 -1.75 3.66 -2.40
CA GLU A 69 -2.98 2.91 -2.62
C GLU A 69 -4.20 3.62 -1.99
N PRO A 70 -5.44 3.27 -2.42
CA PRO A 70 -6.64 3.94 -1.95
C PRO A 70 -7.02 3.59 -0.50
N PHE A 71 -6.41 2.57 0.09
CA PHE A 71 -6.76 2.12 1.43
C PHE A 71 -6.22 3.05 2.53
N PRO A 72 -7.00 3.33 3.59
CA PRO A 72 -6.59 4.21 4.68
C PRO A 72 -5.35 3.75 5.46
N SER A 73 -5.00 2.48 5.35
CA SER A 73 -3.82 1.87 5.98
C SER A 73 -2.51 2.09 5.23
N SER A 74 -2.57 2.74 4.08
CA SER A 74 -1.42 2.99 3.22
C SER A 74 -1.24 4.48 2.93
N LEU A 75 -0.16 4.83 2.24
CA LEU A 75 0.01 6.18 1.73
C LEU A 75 -1.06 6.46 0.68
N THR A 76 -1.88 7.47 0.93
CA THR A 76 -2.81 7.98 -0.07
C THR A 76 -2.04 8.72 -1.17
N LEU A 77 -2.68 8.93 -2.31
CA LEU A 77 -2.08 9.70 -3.41
C LEU A 77 -1.67 11.12 -2.99
N ALA A 78 -2.50 11.80 -2.20
CA ALA A 78 -2.20 13.15 -1.69
C ALA A 78 -0.99 13.14 -0.75
N GLN A 79 -0.88 12.16 0.14
CA GLN A 79 0.28 11.98 1.01
C GLN A 79 1.54 11.64 0.21
N GLY A 80 1.41 10.75 -0.80
CA GLY A 80 2.49 10.41 -1.73
C GLY A 80 3.01 11.63 -2.47
N ASN A 81 2.11 12.49 -2.97
CA ASN A 81 2.48 13.73 -3.66
C ASN A 81 3.17 14.74 -2.71
N SER A 82 2.67 14.88 -1.49
CA SER A 82 3.32 15.72 -0.48
C SER A 82 4.74 15.23 -0.16
N LEU A 83 4.89 13.93 0.05
CA LEU A 83 6.19 13.30 0.29
C LEU A 83 7.13 13.47 -0.91
N ALA A 84 6.62 13.25 -2.13
CA ALA A 84 7.38 13.40 -3.37
C ALA A 84 7.96 14.81 -3.52
N ASN A 85 7.16 15.84 -3.28
CA ASN A 85 7.62 17.23 -3.33
C ASN A 85 8.75 17.52 -2.33
N MET A 86 8.64 17.00 -1.10
CA MET A 86 9.68 17.18 -0.07
C MET A 86 10.98 16.44 -0.42
N LEU A 87 10.89 15.26 -1.03
CA LEU A 87 12.06 14.50 -1.51
C LEU A 87 12.69 15.16 -2.74
N ALA A 88 11.88 15.70 -3.65
CA ALA A 88 12.37 16.41 -4.83
C ALA A 88 13.19 17.66 -4.47
N GLU A 89 12.83 18.36 -3.40
CA GLU A 89 13.63 19.47 -2.85
C GLU A 89 15.02 19.04 -2.35
N LYS A 90 15.20 17.77 -2.10
CA LYS A 90 16.47 17.17 -1.62
C LYS A 90 17.22 16.38 -2.68
N GLY A 91 16.80 16.49 -3.93
CA GLY A 91 17.53 15.93 -5.06
C GLY A 91 17.05 14.56 -5.53
N TRP A 92 15.88 14.11 -5.11
CA TRP A 92 15.31 12.87 -5.62
C TRP A 92 14.38 13.13 -6.79
N ASN A 93 14.55 12.42 -7.89
CA ASN A 93 13.48 12.25 -8.86
C ASN A 93 12.47 11.28 -8.23
N VAL A 94 11.21 11.67 -8.15
CA VAL A 94 10.21 10.83 -7.50
C VAL A 94 9.20 10.32 -8.50
N VAL A 95 8.92 9.02 -8.45
CA VAL A 95 7.86 8.38 -9.20
C VAL A 95 6.82 7.87 -8.21
N ILE A 96 5.65 8.49 -8.22
CA ILE A 96 4.50 7.99 -7.47
C ILE A 96 3.83 6.94 -8.33
N SER A 97 3.69 5.75 -7.78
CA SER A 97 3.07 4.61 -8.46
C SER A 97 1.86 4.13 -7.66
N PRO A 98 0.65 4.54 -8.06
CA PRO A 98 -0.57 4.05 -7.48
C PRO A 98 -0.72 2.55 -7.73
N PHE A 99 -1.06 1.80 -6.70
CA PHE A 99 -1.32 0.38 -6.75
C PHE A 99 -2.76 0.12 -6.30
N ASN A 100 -3.47 -0.67 -7.06
CA ASN A 100 -4.80 -1.14 -6.68
C ASN A 100 -4.69 -2.60 -6.24
N MET A 101 -4.78 -2.82 -4.93
CA MET A 101 -4.69 -4.18 -4.38
C MET A 101 -5.86 -5.03 -4.88
N PRO A 102 -5.58 -6.18 -5.51
CA PRO A 102 -6.65 -7.02 -6.06
C PRO A 102 -7.55 -7.53 -4.94
N VAL A 103 -8.83 -7.26 -5.06
CA VAL A 103 -9.87 -7.75 -4.17
C VAL A 103 -10.49 -8.99 -4.80
N SER A 104 -10.43 -10.12 -4.10
CA SER A 104 -11.08 -11.34 -4.54
C SER A 104 -12.60 -11.13 -4.52
N SER A 105 -13.22 -11.02 -5.69
CA SER A 105 -14.67 -11.06 -5.82
C SER A 105 -15.14 -12.51 -5.61
N THR A 106 -15.04 -13.03 -4.40
CA THR A 106 -15.84 -14.17 -4.03
C THR A 106 -17.29 -13.69 -4.04
N THR A 107 -17.98 -13.95 -5.13
CA THR A 107 -19.44 -14.02 -5.11
C THR A 107 -19.80 -15.12 -4.12
N ALA A 108 -19.79 -14.80 -2.84
CA ALA A 108 -20.52 -15.57 -1.85
C ALA A 108 -21.96 -15.51 -2.34
N LYS A 109 -22.43 -16.59 -2.99
CA LYS A 109 -23.86 -16.82 -3.10
C LYS A 109 -24.41 -16.62 -1.70
N PRO A 110 -25.45 -15.80 -1.52
CA PRO A 110 -26.17 -15.79 -0.26
C PRO A 110 -26.83 -17.18 -0.17
N ASN A 111 -26.17 -18.13 0.43
CA ASN A 111 -26.85 -19.32 0.92
C ASN A 111 -27.73 -18.82 2.05
N GLY A 112 -28.96 -18.46 1.68
CA GLY A 112 -30.06 -18.44 2.59
C GLY A 112 -30.26 -19.87 3.06
N GLU A 113 -30.36 -19.97 4.36
CA GLU A 113 -30.85 -21.03 5.24
C GLU A 113 -29.81 -21.28 6.32
N GLN A 114 -29.78 -20.34 7.28
CA GLN A 114 -29.35 -20.71 8.61
C GLN A 114 -30.52 -21.43 9.27
N ASP A 115 -30.47 -22.75 9.22
CA ASP A 115 -31.23 -23.58 10.14
C ASP A 115 -30.88 -23.22 11.57
N SER A 116 -31.92 -22.79 12.27
CA SER A 116 -31.91 -22.57 13.70
C SER A 116 -31.76 -23.91 14.40
N GLU A 117 -30.57 -24.36 14.72
CA GLU A 117 -30.39 -25.47 15.64
C GLU A 117 -30.35 -24.99 17.08
N ILE A 118 -31.30 -25.52 17.76
CA ILE A 118 -31.70 -25.42 19.17
C ILE A 118 -30.53 -25.72 20.09
N LEU A 119 -30.36 -24.82 21.08
CA LEU A 119 -29.53 -24.97 22.26
C LEU A 119 -29.75 -26.33 22.96
N THR A 120 -28.69 -27.13 23.03
CA THR A 120 -28.57 -28.16 24.07
C THR A 120 -27.47 -27.77 25.02
N GLU A 121 -27.87 -27.59 26.30
CA GLU A 121 -26.98 -27.38 27.43
C GLU A 121 -26.04 -28.54 27.66
N GLY A 122 -24.80 -28.23 28.00
CA GLY A 122 -23.93 -29.12 28.75
C GLY A 122 -22.57 -29.40 28.16
N ALA A 123 -21.61 -28.49 28.29
CA ALA A 123 -20.17 -28.84 28.36
C ALA A 123 -19.41 -27.76 29.13
N SER A 124 -18.57 -28.19 30.05
CA SER A 124 -17.71 -27.39 30.96
C SER A 124 -16.82 -26.40 30.22
N PRO A 125 -16.46 -25.25 30.85
CA PRO A 125 -15.62 -24.24 30.21
C PRO A 125 -14.18 -24.72 30.15
N SER A 126 -13.73 -25.05 28.94
CA SER A 126 -12.32 -25.06 28.62
C SER A 126 -11.87 -23.59 28.55
N THR A 127 -10.88 -23.23 29.36
CA THR A 127 -10.18 -21.94 29.34
C THR A 127 -9.35 -21.80 28.04
N ASP A 128 -10.02 -21.75 26.92
CA ASP A 128 -9.43 -21.18 25.71
C ASP A 128 -9.54 -19.67 25.82
N THR A 129 -8.40 -19.02 26.00
CA THR A 129 -8.27 -17.58 25.86
C THR A 129 -8.85 -17.20 24.50
N ALA A 130 -10.09 -16.71 24.50
CA ALA A 130 -10.76 -16.23 23.32
C ALA A 130 -9.85 -15.22 22.62
N LYS A 131 -9.26 -15.60 21.50
CA LYS A 131 -8.59 -14.66 20.59
C LYS A 131 -9.63 -13.60 20.26
N VAL A 132 -9.42 -12.38 20.78
CA VAL A 132 -10.26 -11.24 20.43
C VAL A 132 -9.99 -10.94 18.94
N ILE A 133 -10.77 -11.55 18.08
CA ILE A 133 -10.71 -11.30 16.65
C ILE A 133 -11.41 -9.97 16.42
N HIS A 134 -10.65 -8.96 16.02
CA HIS A 134 -11.22 -7.65 15.72
C HIS A 134 -12.22 -7.78 14.57
N PRO A 135 -13.52 -7.45 14.73
CA PRO A 135 -14.54 -7.70 13.70
C PRO A 135 -14.22 -7.09 12.33
N ARG A 136 -13.47 -5.98 12.29
CA ARG A 136 -13.07 -5.31 11.06
C ARG A 136 -11.92 -6.03 10.32
N SER A 137 -11.04 -6.74 11.02
CA SER A 137 -9.93 -7.47 10.39
C SER A 137 -10.43 -8.69 9.64
N ASN A 138 -11.46 -9.37 10.15
CA ASN A 138 -12.06 -10.52 9.46
C ASN A 138 -12.71 -10.15 8.12
N GLN A 139 -13.28 -8.95 8.00
CA GLN A 139 -13.87 -8.50 6.75
C GLN A 139 -12.81 -8.19 5.68
N LEU A 140 -11.69 -7.59 6.07
CA LEU A 140 -10.58 -7.29 5.14
C LEU A 140 -9.89 -8.57 4.64
N THR A 141 -9.63 -9.54 5.51
CA THR A 141 -8.96 -10.79 5.15
C THR A 141 -9.78 -11.68 4.22
N GLN A 142 -11.11 -11.56 4.24
CA GLN A 142 -11.98 -12.30 3.31
C GLN A 142 -11.84 -11.82 1.86
N TYR A 143 -11.45 -10.58 1.65
CA TYR A 143 -11.39 -9.95 0.31
C TYR A 143 -9.95 -9.78 -0.20
N LEU A 144 -8.95 -9.81 0.66
CA LEU A 144 -7.55 -9.60 0.29
C LEU A 144 -6.78 -10.94 0.34
N ASN A 145 -6.23 -11.33 -0.78
CA ASN A 145 -5.34 -12.48 -0.86
C ASN A 145 -3.89 -11.99 -0.97
N PHE A 146 -3.03 -12.42 -0.03
CA PHE A 146 -1.64 -11.99 0.04
C PHE A 146 -0.86 -12.39 -1.21
N GLU A 147 -1.00 -13.64 -1.66
CA GLU A 147 -0.29 -14.18 -2.82
C GLU A 147 -0.69 -13.45 -4.11
N THR A 148 -1.98 -13.22 -4.31
CA THR A 148 -2.47 -12.45 -5.46
C THR A 148 -1.95 -11.02 -5.43
N SER A 149 -1.94 -10.39 -4.25
CA SER A 149 -1.45 -9.02 -4.07
C SER A 149 0.05 -8.91 -4.34
N THR A 150 0.86 -9.86 -3.83
CA THR A 150 2.31 -9.89 -4.09
C THR A 150 2.63 -10.13 -5.55
N THR A 151 1.89 -11.03 -6.21
CA THR A 151 2.06 -11.29 -7.65
C THR A 151 1.71 -10.08 -8.51
N ALA A 152 0.58 -9.43 -8.24
CA ALA A 152 0.17 -8.23 -8.96
C ALA A 152 1.18 -7.09 -8.76
N LEU A 153 1.67 -6.91 -7.53
CA LEU A 153 2.69 -5.90 -7.23
C LEU A 153 4.01 -6.23 -7.94
N ALA A 154 4.43 -7.49 -7.99
CA ALA A 154 5.62 -7.90 -8.70
C ALA A 154 5.57 -7.57 -10.19
N LEU A 155 4.41 -7.75 -10.84
CA LEU A 155 4.21 -7.34 -12.23
C LEU A 155 4.36 -5.81 -12.41
N GLN A 156 3.79 -5.01 -11.50
CA GLN A 156 3.94 -3.56 -11.55
C GLN A 156 5.38 -3.11 -11.30
N LEU A 157 6.09 -3.75 -10.36
CA LEU A 157 7.50 -3.45 -10.10
C LEU A 157 8.40 -3.78 -11.29
N ASN A 158 8.16 -4.89 -11.98
CA ASN A 158 8.87 -5.22 -13.22
C ASN A 158 8.64 -4.16 -14.31
N ALA A 159 7.41 -3.71 -14.48
CA ALA A 159 7.08 -2.65 -15.42
C ALA A 159 7.76 -1.33 -15.05
N LEU A 160 7.79 -0.98 -13.75
CA LEU A 160 8.49 0.20 -13.23
C LEU A 160 9.99 0.10 -13.44
N ASP A 161 10.59 -1.06 -13.21
CA ASP A 161 12.03 -1.26 -13.43
C ASP A 161 12.40 -1.06 -14.89
N ASN A 162 11.65 -1.66 -15.81
CA ASN A 162 11.81 -1.44 -17.24
C ASN A 162 11.64 0.04 -17.64
N TYR A 163 10.67 0.72 -17.05
CA TYR A 163 10.45 2.14 -17.29
C TYR A 163 11.63 3.00 -16.80
N LEU A 164 12.25 2.61 -15.70
CA LEU A 164 13.31 3.35 -15.02
C LEU A 164 14.72 2.89 -15.40
N GLN A 165 14.88 1.90 -16.28
CA GLN A 165 16.20 1.31 -16.64
C GLN A 165 17.25 2.33 -17.09
N ASN A 166 16.81 3.43 -17.76
CA ASN A 166 17.70 4.48 -18.24
C ASN A 166 17.96 5.61 -17.22
N ARG A 167 17.35 5.52 -16.01
CA ARG A 167 17.56 6.50 -14.94
C ARG A 167 18.74 6.07 -14.08
N THR A 168 19.72 6.93 -13.96
CA THR A 168 20.95 6.72 -13.19
C THR A 168 20.78 7.17 -11.72
N GLY A 169 21.71 6.75 -10.85
CA GLY A 169 21.71 7.10 -9.44
C GLY A 169 21.08 6.00 -8.57
N TYR A 170 20.87 6.32 -7.30
CA TYR A 170 20.33 5.39 -6.32
C TYR A 170 18.84 5.13 -6.53
N ARG A 171 18.40 3.93 -6.17
CA ARG A 171 17.00 3.53 -6.21
C ARG A 171 16.45 3.32 -4.80
N MET A 172 15.53 4.15 -4.40
CA MET A 172 14.83 4.06 -3.12
C MET A 172 13.37 3.70 -3.35
N VAL A 173 12.84 2.78 -2.55
CA VAL A 173 11.41 2.45 -2.57
C VAL A 173 10.80 2.79 -1.21
N ILE A 174 9.62 3.39 -1.22
CA ILE A 174 8.87 3.80 -0.03
C ILE A 174 7.47 3.22 -0.14
N ALA A 175 7.06 2.47 0.88
CA ALA A 175 5.71 1.92 0.96
C ALA A 175 5.22 1.88 2.42
N GLN A 176 3.91 1.93 2.61
CA GLN A 176 3.27 1.90 3.93
C GLN A 176 2.31 0.71 4.06
N GLY A 177 2.19 0.19 5.28
CA GLY A 177 1.15 -0.74 5.67
C GLY A 177 1.24 -2.09 4.96
N MET A 178 0.11 -2.55 4.43
CA MET A 178 0.01 -3.82 3.70
C MET A 178 0.86 -3.82 2.43
N LEU A 179 0.93 -2.70 1.74
CA LEU A 179 1.73 -2.55 0.53
C LEU A 179 3.23 -2.69 0.81
N ALA A 180 3.71 -2.21 1.97
CA ALA A 180 5.09 -2.43 2.40
C ALA A 180 5.39 -3.92 2.65
N THR A 181 4.44 -4.65 3.21
CA THR A 181 4.57 -6.09 3.45
C THR A 181 4.56 -6.88 2.14
N ALA A 182 3.64 -6.55 1.23
CA ALA A 182 3.58 -7.17 -0.09
C ALA A 182 4.86 -6.90 -0.90
N TYR A 183 5.39 -5.66 -0.83
CA TYR A 183 6.65 -5.29 -1.47
C TYR A 183 7.82 -6.15 -0.97
N LEU A 184 8.00 -6.28 0.34
CA LEU A 184 9.07 -7.09 0.92
C LEU A 184 9.01 -8.55 0.46
N SER A 185 7.82 -9.12 0.38
CA SER A 185 7.63 -10.48 -0.12
C SER A 185 7.90 -10.62 -1.62
N SER A 186 7.46 -9.64 -2.43
CA SER A 186 7.72 -9.64 -3.88
C SER A 186 9.21 -9.59 -4.20
N ILE A 187 9.97 -8.78 -3.46
CA ILE A 187 11.43 -8.65 -3.66
C ILE A 187 12.21 -9.88 -3.17
N GLU A 188 11.70 -10.61 -2.18
CA GLU A 188 12.33 -11.87 -1.75
C GLU A 188 12.33 -12.91 -2.88
N THR A 189 11.30 -12.91 -3.72
CA THR A 189 11.17 -13.80 -4.88
C THR A 189 11.83 -13.28 -6.16
N GLN A 190 12.11 -11.97 -6.23
CA GLN A 190 12.67 -11.28 -7.40
C GLN A 190 13.89 -10.41 -7.01
N PRO A 191 15.04 -11.03 -6.74
CA PRO A 191 16.22 -10.30 -6.26
C PRO A 191 16.77 -9.25 -7.25
N ASP A 192 16.49 -9.37 -8.52
CA ASP A 192 16.92 -8.41 -9.56
C ASP A 192 16.22 -7.05 -9.43
N LEU A 193 15.08 -6.98 -8.74
CA LEU A 193 14.32 -5.75 -8.49
C LEU A 193 14.67 -5.10 -7.14
N GLN A 194 15.74 -5.52 -6.49
CA GLN A 194 16.12 -4.98 -5.18
C GLN A 194 16.51 -3.50 -5.28
N PRO A 195 16.02 -2.67 -4.34
CA PRO A 195 16.40 -1.26 -4.27
C PRO A 195 17.75 -1.11 -3.56
N ASP A 196 18.39 0.05 -3.72
CA ASP A 196 19.53 0.43 -2.91
C ASP A 196 19.12 0.71 -1.45
N THR A 197 17.87 1.11 -1.22
CA THR A 197 17.27 1.19 0.11
C THR A 197 15.75 1.10 0.08
N PHE A 198 15.17 0.56 1.14
CA PHE A 198 13.73 0.50 1.34
C PHE A 198 13.30 1.25 2.60
N VAL A 199 12.26 2.06 2.48
CA VAL A 199 11.60 2.75 3.59
C VAL A 199 10.26 2.06 3.84
N ALA A 200 10.20 1.26 4.89
CA ALA A 200 8.99 0.58 5.33
C ALA A 200 8.27 1.44 6.36
N ILE A 201 7.06 1.91 6.05
CA ILE A 201 6.26 2.71 6.98
C ILE A 201 5.18 1.81 7.57
N SER A 202 5.27 1.52 8.86
CA SER A 202 4.30 0.70 9.61
C SER A 202 3.87 -0.57 8.85
N PRO A 203 4.82 -1.43 8.41
CA PRO A 203 4.50 -2.62 7.64
C PRO A 203 3.68 -3.61 8.47
N PHE A 204 2.58 -4.12 7.92
CA PHE A 204 1.75 -5.14 8.53
C PHE A 204 0.94 -5.89 7.47
N TRP A 205 0.40 -7.05 7.84
CA TRP A 205 -0.65 -7.74 7.11
C TRP A 205 -1.73 -8.23 8.09
N PRO A 206 -3.04 -8.14 7.77
CA PRO A 206 -4.12 -8.47 8.71
C PRO A 206 -4.38 -9.98 8.82
N GLU A 207 -3.31 -10.78 8.85
CA GLU A 207 -3.30 -12.21 9.09
C GLU A 207 -2.04 -12.56 9.88
N GLU A 208 -2.16 -13.33 10.96
CA GLU A 208 -1.10 -13.57 11.93
C GLU A 208 0.16 -14.22 11.31
N THR A 209 -0.02 -15.25 10.49
CA THR A 209 1.08 -15.96 9.83
C THR A 209 1.88 -15.03 8.93
N THR A 210 1.21 -14.35 8.04
CA THR A 210 1.79 -13.39 7.10
C THR A 210 2.39 -12.18 7.82
N ASN A 211 1.71 -11.66 8.85
CA ASN A 211 2.22 -10.55 9.64
C ASN A 211 3.52 -10.90 10.38
N ASN A 212 3.65 -12.12 10.87
CA ASN A 212 4.87 -12.59 11.51
C ASN A 212 6.04 -12.78 10.50
N LEU A 213 5.76 -13.08 9.21
CA LEU A 213 6.79 -13.16 8.17
C LEU A 213 7.52 -11.82 7.98
N VAL A 214 6.84 -10.69 8.16
CA VAL A 214 7.44 -9.35 8.03
C VAL A 214 8.69 -9.19 8.92
N ILE A 215 8.68 -9.81 10.10
CA ILE A 215 9.78 -9.75 11.06
C ILE A 215 11.06 -10.36 10.47
N ASP A 216 10.92 -11.54 9.85
CA ASP A 216 12.05 -12.25 9.28
C ASP A 216 12.48 -11.64 7.94
N THR A 217 11.54 -11.24 7.09
CA THR A 217 11.83 -10.67 5.77
C THR A 217 12.62 -9.37 5.89
N ILE A 218 12.23 -8.46 6.79
CA ILE A 218 12.99 -7.24 7.07
C ILE A 218 14.41 -7.57 7.56
N ALA A 219 14.54 -8.52 8.47
CA ALA A 219 15.84 -8.86 9.05
C ALA A 219 16.77 -9.55 8.06
N LYS A 220 16.23 -10.28 7.08
CA LYS A 220 17.00 -11.01 6.05
C LYS A 220 17.28 -10.18 4.79
N ALA A 221 16.51 -9.10 4.54
CA ALA A 221 16.71 -8.28 3.35
C ALA A 221 18.19 -7.90 3.17
N SER A 222 18.71 -8.05 1.94
CA SER A 222 20.11 -7.76 1.60
C SER A 222 20.42 -6.25 1.54
N PHE A 223 19.41 -5.44 1.27
CA PHE A 223 19.48 -3.98 1.16
C PHE A 223 19.22 -3.26 2.49
N PRO A 224 19.68 -2.01 2.64
CA PRO A 224 19.39 -1.14 3.75
C PRO A 224 17.89 -0.93 3.96
N VAL A 225 17.42 -0.95 5.23
CA VAL A 225 16.00 -0.75 5.56
C VAL A 225 15.84 0.31 6.64
N LEU A 226 15.06 1.34 6.34
CA LEU A 226 14.50 2.27 7.31
C LEU A 226 13.09 1.82 7.68
N ASP A 227 12.91 1.39 8.93
CA ASP A 227 11.62 0.94 9.49
C ASP A 227 11.00 2.09 10.30
N LEU A 228 10.00 2.75 9.73
CA LEU A 228 9.27 3.85 10.36
C LEU A 228 7.99 3.29 10.98
N SER A 229 7.89 3.31 12.29
CA SER A 229 6.72 2.86 13.03
C SER A 229 5.89 4.05 13.46
N LEU A 230 4.67 4.16 12.96
CA LEU A 230 3.69 5.18 13.40
C LEU A 230 3.05 4.71 14.70
N SER A 231 3.20 5.47 15.78
CA SER A 231 2.63 5.11 17.08
C SER A 231 1.12 4.90 17.00
N ASN A 232 0.64 3.79 17.54
CA ASN A 232 -0.78 3.44 17.57
C ASN A 232 -1.44 3.40 16.17
N PHE A 233 -0.69 2.94 15.17
CA PHE A 233 -1.22 2.82 13.81
C PHE A 233 -2.33 1.76 13.72
N ASN A 234 -2.04 0.53 14.14
CA ASN A 234 -3.00 -0.55 14.37
C ASN A 234 -2.35 -1.67 15.19
N ASP A 235 -3.17 -2.63 15.66
CA ASP A 235 -2.72 -3.72 16.52
C ASP A 235 -1.77 -4.69 15.80
N TRP A 236 -1.96 -4.91 14.49
CA TRP A 236 -1.11 -5.78 13.68
C TRP A 236 0.32 -5.25 13.60
N GLU A 237 0.48 -3.96 13.30
CA GLU A 237 1.77 -3.29 13.26
C GLU A 237 2.43 -3.27 14.64
N THR A 238 1.67 -2.87 15.67
CA THR A 238 2.15 -2.77 17.04
C THR A 238 2.68 -4.11 17.54
N SER A 239 2.02 -5.23 17.20
CA SER A 239 2.42 -6.59 17.60
C SER A 239 3.78 -7.02 17.07
N THR A 240 4.25 -6.43 15.98
CA THR A 240 5.51 -6.79 15.30
C THR A 240 6.62 -5.75 15.46
N THR A 241 6.32 -4.51 15.81
CA THR A 241 7.29 -3.38 15.85
C THR A 241 8.55 -3.71 16.64
N MET A 242 8.42 -4.10 17.90
CA MET A 242 9.57 -4.42 18.73
C MET A 242 10.28 -5.70 18.24
N LYS A 243 9.51 -6.68 17.77
CA LYS A 243 10.05 -7.96 17.27
C LYS A 243 10.94 -7.73 16.03
N ARG A 244 10.55 -6.84 15.10
CA ARG A 244 11.34 -6.45 13.91
C ARG A 244 12.71 -5.93 14.33
N LYS A 245 12.76 -4.98 15.27
CA LYS A 245 14.00 -4.41 15.80
C LYS A 245 14.92 -5.48 16.44
N ILE A 246 14.34 -6.32 17.29
CA ILE A 246 15.09 -7.41 17.97
C ILE A 246 15.62 -8.39 16.93
N ARG A 247 14.80 -8.77 15.97
CA ARG A 247 15.18 -9.75 14.94
C ARG A 247 16.29 -9.21 14.03
N ALA A 248 16.19 -7.97 13.59
CA ALA A 248 17.23 -7.30 12.79
C ALA A 248 18.57 -7.24 13.57
N LYS A 249 18.53 -6.91 14.87
CA LYS A 249 19.71 -6.92 15.74
C LYS A 249 20.30 -8.33 15.88
N ASN A 250 19.48 -9.34 16.11
CA ASN A 250 19.94 -10.72 16.27
C ASN A 250 20.54 -11.30 14.97
N LYS A 251 20.07 -10.83 13.82
CA LYS A 251 20.63 -11.17 12.51
C LYS A 251 21.82 -10.30 12.09
N LEU A 252 22.26 -9.40 12.97
CA LEU A 252 23.39 -8.47 12.73
C LEU A 252 23.22 -7.67 11.43
N LYS A 253 21.97 -7.26 11.12
CA LYS A 253 21.69 -6.46 9.92
C LYS A 253 22.35 -5.08 10.05
N LEU A 254 23.39 -4.85 9.26
CA LEU A 254 24.25 -3.66 9.35
C LEU A 254 23.49 -2.36 9.08
N HIS A 255 22.70 -2.33 8.02
CA HIS A 255 21.97 -1.14 7.60
C HIS A 255 20.47 -1.30 7.91
N TYR A 256 20.14 -1.26 9.18
CA TYR A 256 18.77 -1.22 9.69
C TYR A 256 18.63 -0.14 10.75
N ARG A 257 17.61 0.69 10.57
CA ARG A 257 17.26 1.71 11.56
C ARG A 257 15.74 1.71 11.75
N GLN A 258 15.29 1.64 12.99
CA GLN A 258 13.90 1.83 13.33
C GLN A 258 13.70 3.19 13.99
N VAL A 259 12.70 3.93 13.52
CA VAL A 259 12.29 5.22 14.09
C VAL A 259 10.80 5.16 14.41
N ILE A 260 10.46 5.53 15.64
CA ILE A 260 9.06 5.65 16.05
C ILE A 260 8.60 7.08 15.78
N ILE A 261 7.56 7.24 14.98
CA ILE A 261 6.96 8.51 14.65
C ILE A 261 5.67 8.66 15.46
N PRO A 262 5.54 9.71 16.29
CA PRO A 262 4.31 9.98 17.01
C PRO A 262 3.14 10.18 16.03
N ASN A 263 2.09 9.41 16.20
CA ASN A 263 0.88 9.55 15.39
C ASN A 263 -0.11 10.46 16.14
N ASN A 264 -0.03 11.76 15.89
CA ASN A 264 -0.94 12.73 16.46
C ASN A 264 -2.22 12.81 15.62
N SER A 265 -3.05 11.77 15.70
CA SER A 265 -4.33 11.68 14.96
C SER A 265 -5.41 12.68 15.41
N LEU A 266 -5.10 13.58 16.34
CA LEU A 266 -6.08 14.50 16.94
C LEU A 266 -6.25 15.84 16.22
N THR A 267 -5.52 16.10 15.15
CA THR A 267 -5.71 17.34 14.37
C THR A 267 -6.64 17.08 13.18
N PHE A 268 -7.93 17.08 13.44
CA PHE A 268 -8.98 17.17 12.40
C PHE A 268 -9.02 18.60 11.83
N SER A 269 -8.06 18.97 11.01
CA SER A 269 -8.18 20.14 10.16
C SER A 269 -8.37 19.73 8.73
N ILE A 270 -9.58 19.90 8.21
CA ILE A 270 -9.97 19.54 6.84
C ILE A 270 -9.14 20.32 5.79
N LYS A 271 -8.51 21.41 6.16
CA LYS A 271 -7.66 22.22 5.27
C LYS A 271 -6.17 21.80 5.22
N GLU A 272 -5.73 20.89 6.07
CA GLU A 272 -4.32 20.49 6.19
C GLU A 272 -4.06 19.01 5.87
N ILE A 273 -4.94 18.36 5.13
CA ILE A 273 -4.76 16.94 4.72
C ILE A 273 -3.45 16.75 3.94
N GLU A 274 -2.98 17.76 3.22
CA GLU A 274 -1.75 17.70 2.43
C GLU A 274 -0.45 17.79 3.26
N LYS A 275 -0.51 18.36 4.46
CA LYS A 275 0.65 18.53 5.35
C LYS A 275 0.39 17.94 6.73
N THR A 276 0.05 16.66 6.77
CA THR A 276 -0.02 15.98 8.06
C THR A 276 1.38 15.99 8.69
N PRO A 277 1.53 16.33 9.99
CA PRO A 277 2.81 16.34 10.68
C PRO A 277 3.60 15.04 10.49
N ASN A 278 2.88 13.92 10.34
CA ASN A 278 3.48 12.60 10.12
C ASN A 278 4.24 12.51 8.79
N ILE A 279 3.71 13.04 7.69
CA ILE A 279 4.40 13.01 6.38
C ILE A 279 5.68 13.84 6.41
N GLN A 280 5.68 14.99 7.07
CA GLN A 280 6.90 15.78 7.28
C GLN A 280 7.95 15.00 8.09
N MET A 281 7.54 14.26 9.13
CA MET A 281 8.46 13.45 9.92
C MET A 281 8.97 12.23 9.14
N VAL A 282 8.13 11.61 8.32
CA VAL A 282 8.53 10.56 7.38
C VAL A 282 9.58 11.08 6.40
N ALA A 283 9.32 12.23 5.75
CA ALA A 283 10.25 12.85 4.83
C ALA A 283 11.60 13.17 5.51
N ASN A 284 11.58 13.81 6.67
CA ASN A 284 12.78 14.17 7.43
C ASN A 284 13.59 12.92 7.85
N SER A 285 12.90 11.86 8.28
CA SER A 285 13.53 10.60 8.66
C SER A 285 14.16 9.90 7.45
N THR A 286 13.47 9.91 6.30
CA THR A 286 13.97 9.36 5.04
C THR A 286 15.20 10.12 4.55
N ILE A 287 15.15 11.46 4.55
CA ILE A 287 16.29 12.31 4.18
C ILE A 287 17.48 12.11 5.14
N GLY A 288 17.23 12.03 6.44
CA GLY A 288 18.26 11.72 7.43
C GLY A 288 18.89 10.34 7.23
N TRP A 289 18.08 9.38 6.78
CA TRP A 289 18.53 8.04 6.45
C TRP A 289 19.43 7.99 5.22
N THR A 290 19.03 8.64 4.12
CA THR A 290 19.86 8.67 2.89
C THR A 290 21.21 9.35 3.13
N ARG A 291 21.24 10.41 3.94
CA ARG A 291 22.51 11.03 4.40
C ARG A 291 23.35 10.10 5.25
N HIS A 292 22.74 9.26 6.10
CA HIS A 292 23.45 8.25 6.88
C HIS A 292 24.08 7.18 5.99
N LEU A 293 23.45 6.85 4.85
CA LEU A 293 23.99 5.95 3.84
C LEU A 293 25.09 6.60 2.98
N GLY A 294 25.34 7.89 3.13
CA GLY A 294 26.37 8.63 2.41
C GLY A 294 25.88 9.28 1.10
N TRP A 295 24.59 9.47 0.94
CA TRP A 295 23.97 10.03 -0.25
C TRP A 295 23.62 11.51 -0.11
#